data_fa24443a3f65e738bebd879ec0cd5bf8
#
_entry.id   fa24443a3f65e738bebd879ec0cd5bf8
#
_cell.length_a   1.000
_cell.length_b   1.000
_cell.length_c   1.000
_cell.angle_alpha   90.00
_cell.angle_beta   90.00
_cell.angle_gamma   90.00
#
_symmetry.space_group_name_H-M   'P 1'
#
loop_
_entity.id
_entity.type
_entity.pdbx_description
1 polymer ?
#
loop_
_entity_poly.entity_id
_entity_poly.type
_entity_poly.pdbx_seq_one_letter_code
_entity_poly.pdbx_strand_id
1 'polypeptide(L)'
;MKILLKKLHMENFKKTKDQTIDFGHITKISGQNAVGKSTVADAFMWCLFNKNSLGEAKFQVRPLDAFGNPIDHVEIKVAVTLDVDGREYELTKTQKQNWVKKRGAMEATLQGNDNLYEIDGAPKKEKDYKAFVAEIIDEDLFQLLTNPQAFVSKKWKEQREELMKMIPGVDNDTVIASNPDV
;
A
#
# COMPACT_ATOMS: atom_id res chain seq x y z
N MET A 1 0.10 -19.40 -6.96
CA MET A 1 1.03 -18.54 -6.18
C MET A 1 0.42 -18.29 -4.82
N LYS A 2 1.16 -18.57 -3.74
CA LYS A 2 0.73 -18.35 -2.36
C LYS A 2 1.53 -17.18 -1.77
N ILE A 3 0.85 -16.15 -1.28
CA ILE A 3 1.46 -14.97 -0.69
C ILE A 3 1.02 -14.86 0.75
N LEU A 4 1.96 -14.70 1.67
CA LEU A 4 1.71 -14.51 3.09
C LEU A 4 2.44 -13.26 3.56
N LEU A 5 1.72 -12.36 4.26
CA LEU A 5 2.34 -11.29 5.00
C LEU A 5 2.96 -11.85 6.28
N LYS A 6 4.27 -11.71 6.44
CA LYS A 6 5.03 -12.22 7.59
C LYS A 6 5.28 -11.14 8.63
N LYS A 7 5.69 -9.96 8.18
CA LYS A 7 6.09 -8.86 9.06
C LYS A 7 5.77 -7.51 8.45
N LEU A 8 5.41 -6.57 9.29
CA LEU A 8 5.30 -5.15 8.96
C LEU A 8 6.05 -4.35 10.01
N HIS A 9 7.00 -3.54 9.58
CA HIS A 9 7.71 -2.58 10.40
C HIS A 9 7.39 -1.17 9.97
N MET A 10 7.10 -0.29 10.92
CA MET A 10 6.72 1.10 10.69
C MET A 10 7.55 2.01 11.58
N GLU A 11 8.25 2.97 10.98
CA GLU A 11 8.95 4.05 11.68
C GLU A 11 8.34 5.40 11.28
N ASN A 12 7.95 6.19 12.27
CA ASN A 12 7.38 7.54 12.10
C ASN A 12 6.20 7.61 11.12
N PHE A 13 5.45 6.52 10.98
CA PHE A 13 4.30 6.46 10.10
C PHE A 13 3.03 6.87 10.85
N LYS A 14 2.44 8.02 10.46
CA LYS A 14 1.30 8.63 11.17
C LYS A 14 1.60 8.82 12.66
N LYS A 15 0.85 8.18 13.56
CA LYS A 15 1.06 8.23 15.02
C LYS A 15 2.05 7.20 15.54
N THR A 16 2.50 6.28 14.71
CA THR A 16 3.40 5.19 15.09
C THR A 16 4.84 5.68 15.01
N LYS A 17 5.56 5.68 16.15
CA LYS A 17 6.98 6.06 16.18
C LYS A 17 7.88 4.95 15.67
N ASP A 18 7.73 3.76 16.25
CA ASP A 18 8.45 2.55 15.91
C ASP A 18 7.60 1.35 16.35
N GLN A 19 7.20 0.51 15.40
CA GLN A 19 6.40 -0.67 15.69
C GLN A 19 6.67 -1.76 14.65
N THR A 20 6.91 -2.96 15.17
CA THR A 20 6.97 -4.18 14.36
C THR A 20 5.79 -5.08 14.72
N ILE A 21 5.15 -5.63 13.70
CA ILE A 21 4.05 -6.58 13.83
C ILE A 21 4.42 -7.84 13.06
N ASP A 22 4.46 -8.97 13.74
CA ASP A 22 4.61 -10.28 13.12
C ASP A 22 3.22 -10.88 12.85
N PHE A 23 3.03 -11.43 11.64
CA PHE A 23 1.77 -12.00 11.20
C PHE A 23 1.85 -13.52 11.16
N GLY A 24 0.86 -14.17 11.77
CA GLY A 24 0.63 -15.61 11.63
C GLY A 24 -0.31 -15.90 10.45
N HIS A 25 -0.74 -17.15 10.33
CA HIS A 25 -1.73 -17.55 9.32
C HIS A 25 -3.04 -16.76 9.45
N ILE A 26 -3.45 -16.47 10.68
CA ILE A 26 -4.56 -15.56 11.02
C ILE A 26 -4.05 -14.62 12.11
N THR A 27 -4.12 -13.32 11.86
CA THR A 27 -3.74 -12.29 12.83
C THR A 27 -4.92 -11.37 13.05
N LYS A 28 -5.37 -11.26 14.31
CA LYS A 28 -6.45 -10.36 14.71
C LYS A 28 -5.89 -9.10 15.35
N ILE A 29 -6.12 -7.95 14.73
CA ILE A 29 -5.75 -6.64 15.27
C ILE A 29 -6.96 -6.04 15.95
N SER A 30 -6.90 -5.87 17.27
CA SER A 30 -8.00 -5.33 18.09
C SER A 30 -7.51 -4.16 18.94
N GLY A 31 -8.43 -3.32 19.38
CA GLY A 31 -8.14 -2.16 20.23
C GLY A 31 -9.27 -1.12 20.15
N GLN A 32 -9.18 -0.09 20.98
CA GLN A 32 -10.12 1.03 20.97
C GLN A 32 -10.08 1.80 19.63
N ASN A 33 -11.07 2.67 19.42
CA ASN A 33 -11.07 3.54 18.24
C ASN A 33 -9.92 4.53 18.32
N ALA A 34 -9.38 4.93 17.16
CA ALA A 34 -8.27 5.86 17.00
C ALA A 34 -6.88 5.41 17.54
N VAL A 35 -6.70 4.15 17.97
CA VAL A 35 -5.38 3.62 18.40
C VAL A 35 -4.46 3.22 17.24
N GLY A 36 -4.92 3.32 15.99
CA GLY A 36 -4.08 3.06 14.82
C GLY A 36 -4.28 1.70 14.15
N LYS A 37 -5.42 1.01 14.37
CA LYS A 37 -5.70 -0.28 13.69
C LYS A 37 -5.65 -0.17 12.17
N SER A 38 -6.28 0.85 11.59
CA SER A 38 -6.24 1.14 10.15
C SER A 38 -4.87 1.61 9.68
N THR A 39 -4.04 2.17 10.58
CA THR A 39 -2.66 2.59 10.26
C THR A 39 -1.82 1.41 9.76
N VAL A 40 -2.06 0.21 10.28
CA VAL A 40 -1.38 -1.01 9.85
C VAL A 40 -1.70 -1.33 8.38
N ALA A 41 -2.98 -1.29 8.00
CA ALA A 41 -3.40 -1.48 6.61
C ALA A 41 -2.91 -0.35 5.70
N ASP A 42 -2.97 0.90 6.19
CA ASP A 42 -2.47 2.07 5.43
C ASP A 42 -0.96 1.98 5.19
N ALA A 43 -0.16 1.54 6.17
CA ALA A 43 1.28 1.38 6.04
C ALA A 43 1.62 0.31 4.99
N PHE A 44 0.94 -0.83 5.05
CA PHE A 44 1.09 -1.90 4.07
C PHE A 44 0.78 -1.40 2.64
N MET A 45 -0.38 -0.78 2.45
CA MET A 45 -0.80 -0.25 1.16
C MET A 45 0.11 0.88 0.65
N TRP A 46 0.59 1.73 1.56
CA TRP A 46 1.51 2.80 1.20
C TRP A 46 2.88 2.28 0.76
N CYS A 47 3.38 1.24 1.42
CA CYS A 47 4.65 0.61 1.04
C CYS A 47 4.58 0.02 -0.37
N LEU A 48 3.54 -0.76 -0.66
CA LEU A 48 3.41 -1.49 -1.93
C LEU A 48 2.89 -0.61 -3.08
N PHE A 49 1.83 0.16 -2.84
CA PHE A 49 1.06 0.82 -3.90
C PHE A 49 1.05 2.36 -3.81
N ASN A 50 1.69 2.94 -2.81
CA ASN A 50 1.68 4.40 -2.56
C ASN A 50 0.27 4.98 -2.31
N LYS A 51 -0.64 4.18 -1.76
CA LYS A 51 -2.02 4.52 -1.42
C LYS A 51 -2.33 4.16 0.04
N ASN A 52 -3.40 4.71 0.60
CA ASN A 52 -3.92 4.22 1.88
C ASN A 52 -4.85 3.00 1.66
N SER A 53 -5.38 2.46 2.75
CA SER A 53 -6.31 1.32 2.72
C SER A 53 -7.65 1.60 2.02
N LEU A 54 -7.97 2.87 1.78
CA LEU A 54 -9.14 3.31 1.02
C LEU A 54 -8.85 3.55 -0.47
N GLY A 55 -7.59 3.35 -0.91
CA GLY A 55 -7.16 3.57 -2.30
C GLY A 55 -6.76 5.02 -2.63
N GLU A 56 -6.70 5.91 -1.64
CA GLU A 56 -6.34 7.31 -1.85
C GLU A 56 -4.81 7.48 -1.91
N ALA A 57 -4.31 8.12 -2.97
CA ALA A 57 -2.88 8.41 -3.14
C ALA A 57 -2.41 9.63 -2.32
N LYS A 58 -3.33 10.54 -1.99
CA LYS A 58 -3.04 11.74 -1.19
C LYS A 58 -3.64 11.59 0.19
N PHE A 59 -2.83 11.28 1.16
CA PHE A 59 -3.24 11.18 2.56
C PHE A 59 -2.07 11.53 3.49
N GLN A 60 -2.38 11.80 4.75
CA GLN A 60 -1.38 12.15 5.75
C GLN A 60 -0.57 10.92 6.16
N VAL A 61 0.73 10.90 5.82
CA VAL A 61 1.69 9.83 6.17
C VAL A 61 2.56 10.25 7.35
N ARG A 62 2.91 11.55 7.38
CA ARG A 62 3.82 12.14 8.36
C ARG A 62 3.17 12.23 9.74
N PRO A 63 3.92 12.01 10.83
CA PRO A 63 3.41 12.25 12.17
C PRO A 63 3.04 13.71 12.37
N LEU A 64 2.04 13.93 13.22
CA LEU A 64 1.56 15.27 13.60
C LEU A 64 2.01 15.61 15.03
N ASP A 65 2.30 16.88 15.26
CA ASP A 65 2.52 17.42 16.61
C ASP A 65 1.22 17.52 17.41
N ALA A 66 1.31 18.05 18.64
CA ALA A 66 0.14 18.24 19.51
C ALA A 66 -0.88 19.25 18.97
N PHE A 67 -0.48 20.08 18.01
CA PHE A 67 -1.32 21.10 17.38
C PHE A 67 -1.90 20.65 16.02
N GLY A 68 -1.54 19.43 15.58
CA GLY A 68 -2.00 18.88 14.31
C GLY A 68 -1.15 19.26 13.10
N ASN A 69 0.03 19.86 13.29
CA ASN A 69 0.94 20.18 12.21
C ASN A 69 1.86 19.00 11.91
N PRO A 70 2.22 18.76 10.62
CA PRO A 70 3.20 17.74 10.28
C PRO A 70 4.57 18.04 10.89
N ILE A 71 5.19 17.02 11.50
CA ILE A 71 6.53 17.14 12.07
C ILE A 71 7.56 17.09 10.96
N ASP A 72 8.37 18.14 10.81
CA ASP A 72 9.41 18.24 9.80
C ASP A 72 10.71 17.50 10.18
N HIS A 73 11.57 17.27 9.19
CA HIS A 73 12.87 16.62 9.33
C HIS A 73 12.81 15.17 9.85
N VAL A 74 11.67 14.52 9.74
CA VAL A 74 11.47 13.13 10.15
C VAL A 74 11.41 12.24 8.92
N GLU A 75 12.21 11.18 8.91
CA GLU A 75 12.12 10.11 7.93
C GLU A 75 10.96 9.18 8.28
N ILE A 76 10.20 8.81 7.28
CA ILE A 76 9.11 7.84 7.42
C ILE A 76 9.54 6.58 6.72
N LYS A 77 9.57 5.46 7.43
CA LYS A 77 9.96 4.17 6.87
C LYS A 77 8.91 3.11 7.13
N VAL A 78 8.60 2.35 6.11
CA VAL A 78 7.77 1.14 6.22
C VAL A 78 8.48 0.01 5.50
N ALA A 79 8.65 -1.11 6.19
CA ALA A 79 9.16 -2.36 5.63
C ALA A 79 8.12 -3.47 5.76
N VAL A 80 7.91 -4.21 4.68
CA VAL A 80 6.97 -5.32 4.57
C VAL A 80 7.73 -6.58 4.19
N THR A 81 7.62 -7.64 5.00
CA THR A 81 8.15 -8.96 4.65
C THR A 81 7.03 -9.84 4.12
N LEU A 82 7.15 -10.29 2.89
CA LEU A 82 6.24 -11.19 2.21
C LEU A 82 6.91 -12.54 1.97
N ASP A 83 6.21 -13.62 2.25
CA ASP A 83 6.56 -14.97 1.80
C ASP A 83 5.76 -15.26 0.52
N VAL A 84 6.47 -15.46 -0.58
CA VAL A 84 5.90 -15.79 -1.89
C VAL A 84 6.37 -17.18 -2.29
N ASP A 85 5.47 -18.16 -2.24
CA ASP A 85 5.75 -19.57 -2.55
C ASP A 85 6.96 -20.14 -1.78
N GLY A 86 7.15 -19.71 -0.51
CA GLY A 86 8.23 -20.18 0.37
C GLY A 86 9.52 -19.35 0.29
N ARG A 87 9.56 -18.29 -0.51
CA ARG A 87 10.67 -17.33 -0.53
C ARG A 87 10.26 -16.01 0.10
N GLU A 88 11.04 -15.56 1.06
CA GLU A 88 10.82 -14.27 1.71
C GLU A 88 11.45 -13.13 0.92
N TYR A 89 10.72 -12.01 0.85
CA TYR A 89 11.16 -10.75 0.29
C TYR A 89 10.84 -9.63 1.27
N GLU A 90 11.82 -8.77 1.52
CA GLU A 90 11.62 -7.55 2.29
C GLU A 90 11.51 -6.35 1.33
N LEU A 91 10.36 -5.70 1.35
CA LEU A 91 10.05 -4.53 0.57
C LEU A 91 10.05 -3.31 1.49
N THR A 92 10.96 -2.37 1.26
CA THR A 92 11.09 -1.17 2.08
C THR A 92 10.84 0.08 1.28
N LYS A 93 10.06 1.00 1.86
CA LYS A 93 9.85 2.34 1.36
C LYS A 93 10.17 3.36 2.43
N THR A 94 11.04 4.31 2.10
CA THR A 94 11.41 5.43 2.97
C THR A 94 11.06 6.75 2.29
N GLN A 95 10.41 7.65 3.01
CA GLN A 95 10.13 9.01 2.55
C GLN A 95 10.92 10.02 3.38
N LYS A 96 11.68 10.87 2.70
CA LYS A 96 12.46 11.96 3.28
C LYS A 96 12.02 13.29 2.70
N GLN A 97 12.07 14.33 3.53
CA GLN A 97 11.86 15.70 3.03
C GLN A 97 13.12 16.22 2.35
N ASN A 98 12.93 16.83 1.18
CA ASN A 98 14.00 17.48 0.43
C ASN A 98 14.03 18.97 0.75
N TRP A 99 14.97 19.37 1.61
CA TRP A 99 15.19 20.75 2.01
C TRP A 99 16.37 21.35 1.25
N VAL A 100 16.12 22.41 0.51
CA VAL A 100 17.15 23.07 -0.30
C VAL A 100 17.38 24.50 0.22
N LYS A 101 18.63 24.82 0.55
CA LYS A 101 19.05 26.18 0.90
C LYS A 101 19.60 26.87 -0.35
N LYS A 102 18.87 27.85 -0.87
CA LYS A 102 19.34 28.67 -1.99
C LYS A 102 20.51 29.56 -1.55
N ARG A 103 21.42 29.84 -2.48
CA ARG A 103 22.58 30.74 -2.23
C ARG A 103 22.07 32.12 -1.80
N GLY A 104 22.49 32.58 -0.60
CA GLY A 104 22.05 33.85 -0.01
C GLY A 104 20.76 33.79 0.82
N ALA A 105 20.06 32.67 0.89
CA ALA A 105 18.93 32.51 1.78
C ALA A 105 19.38 32.22 3.23
N MET A 106 18.68 32.76 4.22
CA MET A 106 18.95 32.48 5.63
C MET A 106 18.48 31.07 6.02
N GLU A 107 17.37 30.59 5.43
CA GLU A 107 16.73 29.31 5.78
C GLU A 107 16.60 28.39 4.54
N ALA A 108 16.54 27.08 4.79
CA ALA A 108 16.21 26.11 3.77
C ALA A 108 14.69 26.07 3.52
N THR A 109 14.31 25.84 2.27
CA THR A 109 12.89 25.70 1.88
C THR A 109 12.61 24.26 1.47
N LEU A 110 11.45 23.73 1.88
CA LEU A 110 11.00 22.41 1.49
C LEU A 110 10.66 22.42 -0.03
N GLN A 111 11.34 21.57 -0.80
CA GLN A 111 11.10 21.42 -2.23
C GLN A 111 10.15 20.25 -2.53
N GLY A 112 9.96 19.34 -1.59
CA GLY A 112 9.11 18.16 -1.75
C GLY A 112 9.56 16.99 -0.88
N ASN A 113 9.10 15.81 -1.24
CA ASN A 113 9.49 14.57 -0.58
C ASN A 113 10.15 13.64 -1.60
N ASP A 114 11.28 13.05 -1.21
CA ASP A 114 11.95 12.01 -1.96
C ASP A 114 11.54 10.66 -1.40
N ASN A 115 11.16 9.73 -2.28
CA ASN A 115 10.86 8.36 -1.92
C ASN A 115 12.02 7.45 -2.32
N LEU A 116 12.50 6.65 -1.38
CA LEU A 116 13.53 5.64 -1.58
C LEU A 116 12.87 4.27 -1.46
N TYR A 117 13.28 3.36 -2.33
CA TYR A 117 12.72 2.00 -2.41
C TYR A 117 13.84 0.98 -2.33
N GLU A 118 13.62 -0.10 -1.57
CA GLU A 118 14.58 -1.20 -1.43
C GLU A 118 13.84 -2.54 -1.53
N ILE A 119 14.52 -3.53 -2.11
CA ILE A 119 14.09 -4.93 -2.13
C ILE A 119 15.24 -5.74 -1.54
N ASP A 120 14.99 -6.47 -0.45
CA ASP A 120 15.98 -7.25 0.30
C ASP A 120 17.23 -6.39 0.67
N GLY A 121 17.00 -5.15 1.10
CA GLY A 121 18.05 -4.18 1.43
C GLY A 121 18.77 -3.57 0.22
N ALA A 122 18.47 -3.99 -0.99
CA ALA A 122 19.09 -3.43 -2.20
C ALA A 122 18.27 -2.24 -2.73
N PRO A 123 18.86 -1.03 -2.89
CA PRO A 123 18.17 0.13 -3.45
C PRO A 123 17.65 -0.13 -4.86
N LYS A 124 16.42 0.31 -5.13
CA LYS A 124 15.75 0.19 -6.43
C LYS A 124 15.18 1.53 -6.89
N LYS A 125 15.11 1.72 -8.21
CA LYS A 125 14.33 2.83 -8.76
C LYS A 125 12.85 2.56 -8.57
N GLU A 126 12.05 3.61 -8.44
CA GLU A 126 10.60 3.50 -8.26
C GLU A 126 9.93 2.61 -9.32
N LYS A 127 10.35 2.76 -10.59
CA LYS A 127 9.81 1.94 -11.69
C LYS A 127 10.07 0.45 -11.49
N ASP A 128 11.30 0.09 -11.10
CA ASP A 128 11.71 -1.32 -10.93
C ASP A 128 11.04 -1.92 -9.69
N TYR A 129 10.90 -1.14 -8.62
CA TYR A 129 10.17 -1.55 -7.42
C TYR A 129 8.69 -1.82 -7.72
N LYS A 130 8.02 -0.90 -8.42
CA LYS A 130 6.62 -1.06 -8.81
C LYS A 130 6.41 -2.25 -9.74
N ALA A 131 7.33 -2.48 -10.70
CA ALA A 131 7.27 -3.65 -11.58
C ALA A 131 7.38 -4.95 -10.77
N PHE A 132 8.30 -5.02 -9.84
CA PHE A 132 8.47 -6.19 -8.95
C PHE A 132 7.23 -6.43 -8.08
N VAL A 133 6.65 -5.38 -7.50
CA VAL A 133 5.40 -5.51 -6.72
C VAL A 133 4.27 -6.03 -7.60
N ALA A 134 4.13 -5.51 -8.83
CA ALA A 134 3.08 -5.92 -9.76
C ALA A 134 3.23 -7.39 -10.23
N GLU A 135 4.45 -7.92 -10.29
CA GLU A 135 4.70 -9.35 -10.56
C GLU A 135 4.22 -10.26 -9.43
N ILE A 136 4.30 -9.76 -8.17
CA ILE A 136 3.88 -10.52 -6.99
C ILE A 136 2.39 -10.34 -6.72
N ILE A 137 1.91 -9.10 -6.72
CA ILE A 137 0.56 -8.74 -6.31
C ILE A 137 -0.03 -7.76 -7.32
N ASP A 138 -1.07 -8.15 -8.02
CA ASP A 138 -1.89 -7.23 -8.80
C ASP A 138 -2.68 -6.33 -7.85
N GLU A 139 -2.55 -5.01 -8.01
CA GLU A 139 -3.15 -4.01 -7.11
C GLU A 139 -4.69 -4.08 -7.13
N ASP A 140 -5.29 -4.18 -8.32
CA ASP A 140 -6.75 -4.17 -8.47
C ASP A 140 -7.34 -5.44 -7.86
N LEU A 141 -6.72 -6.58 -8.10
CA LEU A 141 -7.10 -7.85 -7.48
C LEU A 141 -6.93 -7.82 -5.97
N PHE A 142 -5.81 -7.25 -5.48
CA PHE A 142 -5.58 -7.12 -4.04
C PHE A 142 -6.65 -6.23 -3.38
N GLN A 143 -6.94 -5.08 -3.95
CA GLN A 143 -8.00 -4.19 -3.44
C GLN A 143 -9.36 -4.87 -3.44
N LEU A 144 -9.68 -5.62 -4.50
CA LEU A 144 -10.93 -6.37 -4.59
C LEU A 144 -11.08 -7.40 -3.49
N LEU A 145 -10.00 -8.14 -3.18
CA LEU A 145 -10.02 -9.21 -2.17
C LEU A 145 -9.97 -8.70 -0.73
N THR A 146 -9.33 -7.55 -0.49
CA THR A 146 -9.07 -7.03 0.87
C THR A 146 -9.99 -5.90 1.30
N ASN A 147 -10.62 -5.21 0.34
CA ASN A 147 -11.53 -4.11 0.62
C ASN A 147 -12.92 -4.37 0.03
N PRO A 148 -13.87 -4.92 0.81
CA PRO A 148 -15.23 -5.17 0.33
C PRO A 148 -15.94 -3.92 -0.20
N GLN A 149 -15.61 -2.74 0.33
CA GLN A 149 -16.20 -1.47 -0.13
C GLN A 149 -15.70 -1.08 -1.53
N ALA A 150 -14.48 -1.46 -1.89
CA ALA A 150 -13.91 -1.14 -3.20
C ALA A 150 -14.74 -1.76 -4.34
N PHE A 151 -15.24 -2.98 -4.17
CA PHE A 151 -16.12 -3.63 -5.14
C PHE A 151 -17.52 -3.00 -5.17
N VAL A 152 -18.13 -2.81 -3.99
CA VAL A 152 -19.52 -2.33 -3.88
C VAL A 152 -19.68 -0.88 -4.36
N SER A 153 -18.62 -0.05 -4.22
CA SER A 153 -18.63 1.34 -4.67
C SER A 153 -18.47 1.54 -6.18
N LYS A 154 -18.04 0.50 -6.91
CA LYS A 154 -17.91 0.55 -8.37
C LYS A 154 -19.26 0.56 -9.06
N LYS A 155 -19.32 1.13 -10.27
CA LYS A 155 -20.50 1.06 -11.11
C LYS A 155 -20.75 -0.40 -11.55
N TRP A 156 -22.01 -0.77 -11.75
CA TRP A 156 -22.39 -2.15 -12.07
C TRP A 156 -21.65 -2.74 -13.29
N LYS A 157 -21.32 -1.92 -14.29
CA LYS A 157 -20.55 -2.34 -15.48
C LYS A 157 -19.13 -2.77 -15.10
N GLU A 158 -18.46 -1.97 -14.27
CA GLU A 158 -17.11 -2.26 -13.77
C GLU A 158 -17.10 -3.49 -12.86
N GLN A 159 -18.11 -3.62 -11.99
CA GLN A 159 -18.29 -4.81 -11.15
C GLN A 159 -18.44 -6.07 -12.00
N ARG A 160 -19.28 -5.99 -13.07
CA ARG A 160 -19.49 -7.12 -14.00
C ARG A 160 -18.19 -7.49 -14.73
N GLU A 161 -17.46 -6.52 -15.25
CA GLU A 161 -16.19 -6.76 -15.96
C GLU A 161 -15.16 -7.44 -15.05
N GLU A 162 -15.07 -7.03 -13.79
CA GLU A 162 -14.18 -7.65 -12.82
C GLU A 162 -14.57 -9.10 -12.49
N LEU A 163 -15.85 -9.34 -12.26
CA LEU A 163 -16.33 -10.69 -12.02
C LEU A 163 -16.10 -11.61 -13.24
N MET A 164 -16.29 -11.08 -14.45
CA MET A 164 -16.03 -11.83 -15.68
C MET A 164 -14.54 -12.20 -15.84
N LYS A 165 -13.62 -11.32 -15.41
CA LYS A 165 -12.17 -11.63 -15.40
C LYS A 165 -11.81 -12.77 -14.45
N MET A 166 -12.58 -12.97 -13.38
CA MET A 166 -12.35 -14.01 -12.37
C MET A 166 -12.85 -15.39 -12.80
N ILE A 167 -13.74 -15.45 -13.78
CA ILE A 167 -14.34 -16.71 -14.26
C ILE A 167 -13.75 -17.03 -15.65
N PRO A 168 -12.77 -17.93 -15.72
CA PRO A 168 -12.17 -18.27 -17.02
C PRO A 168 -13.19 -18.91 -17.96
N GLY A 169 -13.17 -18.49 -19.22
CA GLY A 169 -14.03 -19.05 -20.28
C GLY A 169 -15.47 -18.53 -20.33
N VAL A 170 -15.81 -17.50 -19.54
CA VAL A 170 -17.10 -16.82 -19.63
C VAL A 170 -16.91 -15.46 -20.29
N ASP A 171 -17.22 -15.38 -21.58
CA ASP A 171 -17.36 -14.13 -22.33
C ASP A 171 -18.84 -13.89 -22.70
N ASN A 172 -19.13 -12.73 -23.27
CA ASN A 172 -20.50 -12.38 -23.67
C ASN A 172 -21.07 -13.36 -24.72
N ASP A 173 -20.22 -13.78 -25.64
CA ASP A 173 -20.63 -14.65 -26.75
C ASP A 173 -20.97 -16.05 -26.24
N THR A 174 -20.20 -16.55 -25.27
CA THR A 174 -20.48 -17.84 -24.58
C THR A 174 -21.78 -17.78 -23.79
N VAL A 175 -22.04 -16.66 -23.07
CA VAL A 175 -23.29 -16.47 -22.31
C VAL A 175 -24.49 -16.37 -23.25
N ILE A 176 -24.39 -15.62 -24.34
CA ILE A 176 -25.47 -15.51 -25.35
C ILE A 176 -25.73 -16.86 -26.01
N ALA A 177 -24.68 -17.58 -26.39
CA ALA A 177 -24.81 -18.91 -27.01
C ALA A 177 -25.40 -19.97 -26.04
N SER A 178 -25.27 -19.79 -24.72
CA SER A 178 -25.82 -20.69 -23.72
C SER A 178 -27.28 -20.37 -23.32
N ASN A 179 -27.80 -19.22 -23.74
CA ASN A 179 -29.17 -18.80 -23.43
C ASN A 179 -30.07 -18.97 -24.66
N PRO A 180 -30.96 -19.97 -24.67
CA PRO A 180 -31.85 -20.26 -25.82
C PRO A 180 -32.94 -19.20 -26.04
N ASP A 181 -33.09 -18.25 -25.13
CA ASP A 181 -34.15 -17.22 -25.14
C ASP A 181 -33.66 -15.84 -25.64
N VAL A 182 -32.43 -15.75 -26.17
CA VAL A 182 -31.85 -14.50 -26.71
C VAL A 182 -31.68 -14.58 -28.23
#